data_56a1042ad4b17dde0fbc56ade3ac4449
#
_entry.id   56a1042ad4b17dde0fbc56ade3ac4449
#
_cell.length_a   1.000
_cell.length_b   1.000
_cell.length_c   1.000
_cell.angle_alpha   90.00
_cell.angle_beta   90.00
_cell.angle_gamma   90.00
#
_symmetry.space_group_name_H-M   'P 1'
#
loop_
_entity.id
_entity.type
_entity.pdbx_description
1 polymer ?
#
loop_
_entity_poly.entity_id
_entity_poly.type
_entity_poly.pdbx_seq_one_letter_code
_entity_poly.pdbx_strand_id
1 'polypeptide(L)' 'MSEKLYGIIAKVMDVSINEINDDSSPETIHSWDSFNSYILLDELESQFETEFTIDEVTETKNVSDIKKHLKIHGIDLDD' A
#
# COMPACT_ATOMS: atom_id res chain seq x y z
N MET A 1 -10.35 6.16 9.36
CA MET A 1 -9.01 5.53 9.49
C MET A 1 -8.72 4.64 8.31
N SER A 2 -7.50 4.54 7.91
CA SER A 2 -7.09 3.76 6.73
C SER A 2 -6.99 2.26 7.03
N GLU A 3 -7.92 1.72 7.80
CA GLU A 3 -7.85 0.34 8.25
C GLU A 3 -7.90 -0.68 7.12
N LYS A 4 -8.69 -0.40 6.08
CA LYS A 4 -8.76 -1.31 4.94
C LYS A 4 -7.40 -1.38 4.25
N LEU A 5 -6.77 -0.24 4.03
CA LEU A 5 -5.45 -0.19 3.41
C LEU A 5 -4.41 -0.91 4.28
N TYR A 6 -4.37 -0.58 5.56
CA TYR A 6 -3.41 -1.20 6.48
C TYR A 6 -3.62 -2.72 6.56
N GLY A 7 -4.88 -3.15 6.56
CA GLY A 7 -5.18 -4.58 6.58
C GLY A 7 -4.69 -5.31 5.35
N ILE A 8 -4.83 -4.70 4.18
CA ILE A 8 -4.34 -5.28 2.93
C ILE A 8 -2.81 -5.40 2.98
N ILE A 9 -2.14 -4.33 3.40
CA ILE A 9 -0.68 -4.33 3.49
C ILE A 9 -0.21 -5.40 4.48
N ALA A 10 -0.82 -5.46 5.65
CA ALA A 10 -0.45 -6.43 6.68
C ALA A 10 -0.61 -7.86 6.17
N LYS A 11 -1.70 -8.13 5.45
CA LYS A 11 -1.96 -9.44 4.89
C LYS A 11 -0.91 -9.82 3.85
N VAL A 12 -0.61 -8.92 2.92
CA VAL A 12 0.38 -9.19 1.88
C VAL A 12 1.77 -9.39 2.49
N MET A 13 2.12 -8.58 3.47
CA MET A 13 3.43 -8.63 4.11
C MET A 13 3.53 -9.69 5.21
N ASP A 14 2.41 -10.31 5.56
CA ASP A 14 2.32 -11.34 6.59
C ASP A 14 2.84 -10.83 7.94
N VAL A 15 2.35 -9.67 8.33
CA VAL A 15 2.67 -9.05 9.62
C VAL A 15 1.37 -8.61 10.30
N SER A 16 1.46 -8.27 11.59
CA SER A 16 0.31 -7.74 12.31
C SER A 16 -0.04 -6.34 11.79
N ILE A 17 -1.34 -6.04 11.72
CA ILE A 17 -1.78 -4.71 11.29
C ILE A 17 -1.21 -3.62 12.20
N ASN A 18 -0.93 -3.95 13.46
CA ASN A 18 -0.34 -3.00 14.41
C ASN A 18 1.07 -2.57 14.02
N GLU A 19 1.72 -3.32 13.14
CA GLU A 19 3.07 -2.98 12.67
C GLU A 19 3.04 -2.04 11.46
N ILE A 20 1.85 -1.76 10.92
CA ILE A 20 1.71 -0.93 9.72
C ILE A 20 1.32 0.49 10.13
N ASN A 21 2.03 1.46 9.58
CA ASN A 21 1.70 2.88 9.75
C ASN A 21 2.12 3.62 8.47
N ASP A 22 1.91 4.92 8.46
CA ASP A 22 2.18 5.72 7.26
C ASP A 22 3.65 5.74 6.85
N ASP A 23 4.55 5.49 7.78
CA ASP A 23 5.99 5.48 7.51
C ASP A 23 6.51 4.10 7.14
N SER A 24 5.65 3.07 7.17
CA SER A 24 6.07 1.71 6.84
C SER A 24 6.59 1.65 5.40
N SER A 25 7.66 0.92 5.20
CA SER A 25 8.36 0.85 3.92
C SER A 25 9.17 -0.44 3.86
N PRO A 26 9.80 -0.73 2.70
CA PRO A 26 10.74 -1.85 2.62
C PRO A 26 11.88 -1.79 3.63
N GLU A 27 12.20 -0.60 4.14
CA GLU A 27 13.26 -0.45 5.14
C GLU A 27 12.81 -0.85 6.54
N THR A 28 11.51 -0.73 6.83
CA THR A 28 10.97 -1.01 8.16
C THR A 28 10.21 -2.34 8.23
N ILE A 29 9.70 -2.83 7.10
CA ILE A 29 8.98 -4.09 7.02
C ILE A 29 9.84 -5.07 6.24
N HIS A 30 10.40 -6.05 6.93
CA HIS A 30 11.36 -7.00 6.36
C HIS A 30 10.83 -7.73 5.12
N SER A 31 9.56 -8.11 5.15
CA SER A 31 8.94 -8.85 4.05
C SER A 31 8.55 -7.98 2.86
N TRP A 32 8.70 -6.68 2.96
CA TRP A 32 8.35 -5.76 1.87
C TRP A 32 9.52 -5.68 0.88
N ASP A 33 9.59 -6.65 0.01
CA ASP A 33 10.61 -6.70 -1.05
C ASP A 33 9.96 -6.40 -2.40
N SER A 34 10.73 -6.48 -3.48
CA SER A 34 10.24 -6.16 -4.82
C SER A 34 9.07 -7.05 -5.23
N PHE A 35 9.17 -8.34 -4.91
CA PHE A 35 8.12 -9.29 -5.27
C PHE A 35 6.81 -8.97 -4.55
N ASN A 36 6.90 -8.78 -3.23
CA ASN A 36 5.70 -8.46 -2.44
C ASN A 36 5.15 -7.07 -2.75
N SER A 37 6.01 -6.15 -3.19
CA SER A 37 5.54 -4.84 -3.64
C SER A 37 4.59 -4.97 -4.84
N TYR A 38 4.92 -5.83 -5.80
CA TYR A 38 4.03 -6.05 -6.95
C TYR A 38 2.74 -6.72 -6.53
N ILE A 39 2.82 -7.70 -5.63
CA ILE A 39 1.63 -8.37 -5.10
C ILE A 39 0.73 -7.35 -4.38
N LEU A 40 1.34 -6.48 -3.59
CA LEU A 40 0.60 -5.46 -2.86
C LEU A 40 -0.14 -4.52 -3.81
N LEU A 41 0.56 -4.01 -4.82
CA LEU A 41 -0.06 -3.08 -5.76
C LEU A 41 -1.17 -3.75 -6.56
N ASP A 42 -0.98 -5.00 -6.96
CA ASP A 42 -2.00 -5.77 -7.66
C ASP A 42 -3.25 -5.95 -6.78
N GLU A 43 -3.05 -6.27 -5.50
CA GLU A 43 -4.14 -6.43 -4.56
C GLU A 43 -4.87 -5.11 -4.32
N LEU A 44 -4.13 -4.00 -4.22
CA LEU A 44 -4.74 -2.68 -4.05
C LEU A 44 -5.56 -2.29 -5.26
N GLU A 45 -5.08 -2.59 -6.46
CA GLU A 45 -5.83 -2.31 -7.69
C GLU A 45 -7.16 -3.07 -7.68
N SER A 46 -7.13 -4.33 -7.25
CA SER A 46 -8.32 -5.17 -7.18
C SER A 46 -9.29 -4.67 -6.11
N GLN A 47 -8.79 -4.40 -4.91
CA GLN A 47 -9.63 -4.04 -3.77
C GLN A 47 -10.23 -2.64 -3.89
N PHE A 48 -9.52 -1.72 -4.52
CA PHE A 48 -9.99 -0.34 -4.69
C PHE A 48 -10.47 -0.06 -6.12
N GLU A 49 -10.48 -1.07 -6.97
CA GLU A 49 -10.97 -0.97 -8.36
C GLU A 49 -10.30 0.17 -9.12
N THR A 50 -8.99 0.23 -9.06
CA THR A 50 -8.20 1.26 -9.72
C THR A 50 -6.96 0.65 -10.35
N GLU A 51 -6.22 1.44 -11.11
CA GLU A 51 -4.96 0.99 -11.71
C GLU A 51 -3.89 2.05 -11.47
N PHE A 52 -2.71 1.59 -11.08
CA PHE A 52 -1.57 2.48 -10.91
C PHE A 52 -0.75 2.54 -12.19
N THR A 53 -0.22 3.72 -12.48
CA THR A 53 0.68 3.90 -13.61
C THR A 53 2.07 3.38 -13.23
N ILE A 54 2.91 3.14 -14.24
CA ILE A 54 4.29 2.71 -14.00
C ILE A 54 5.03 3.78 -13.18
N ASP A 55 4.77 5.05 -13.45
CA ASP A 55 5.39 6.13 -12.70
C ASP A 55 4.99 6.09 -11.23
N GLU A 56 3.72 5.84 -10.94
CA GLU A 56 3.25 5.74 -9.56
C GLU A 56 3.88 4.55 -8.84
N VAL A 57 3.99 3.42 -9.53
CA VAL A 57 4.66 2.24 -8.96
C VAL A 57 6.10 2.56 -8.59
N THR A 58 6.81 3.23 -9.50
CA THR A 58 8.21 3.59 -9.29
C THR A 58 8.38 4.59 -8.15
N GLU A 59 7.44 5.51 -7.99
CA GLU A 59 7.49 6.55 -6.97
C GLU A 59 7.06 6.08 -5.58
N THR A 60 6.41 4.93 -5.49
CA THR A 60 5.89 4.41 -4.23
C THR A 60 7.04 3.88 -3.37
N LYS A 61 7.29 4.54 -2.23
CA LYS A 61 8.37 4.18 -1.33
C LYS A 61 7.91 3.81 0.07
N ASN A 62 6.69 4.22 0.44
CA ASN A 62 6.14 3.94 1.76
C ASN A 62 4.61 4.00 1.70
N VAL A 63 3.97 3.75 2.83
CA VAL A 63 2.50 3.74 2.91
C VAL A 63 1.93 5.13 2.60
N SER A 64 2.59 6.20 3.03
CA SER A 64 2.12 7.56 2.73
C SER A 64 2.02 7.79 1.23
N ASP A 65 2.98 7.29 0.46
CA ASP A 65 2.95 7.42 -1.00
C ASP A 65 1.76 6.67 -1.59
N ILE A 66 1.47 5.48 -1.06
CA ILE A 66 0.31 4.70 -1.49
C ILE A 66 -0.98 5.49 -1.24
N LYS A 67 -1.11 6.08 -0.07
CA LYS A 67 -2.28 6.91 0.26
C LYS A 67 -2.42 8.08 -0.70
N LYS A 68 -1.30 8.72 -1.01
CA LYS A 68 -1.27 9.85 -1.94
C LYS A 68 -1.77 9.44 -3.32
N HIS A 69 -1.29 8.33 -3.84
CA HIS A 69 -1.72 7.84 -5.15
C HIS A 69 -3.19 7.46 -5.15
N LEU A 70 -3.66 6.77 -4.11
CA LEU A 70 -5.07 6.40 -4.00
C LEU A 70 -5.96 7.64 -3.96
N LYS A 71 -5.54 8.67 -3.24
CA LYS A 71 -6.29 9.92 -3.16
C LYS A 71 -6.36 10.62 -4.52
N ILE A 72 -5.26 10.62 -5.27
CA ILE A 72 -5.23 11.19 -6.62
C ILE A 72 -6.22 10.43 -7.52
N HIS A 73 -6.38 9.14 -7.32
CA HIS A 73 -7.32 8.31 -8.07
C HIS A 73 -8.77 8.45 -7.58
N GLY A 74 -9.02 9.34 -6.63
CA GLY A 74 -10.36 9.58 -6.12
C GLY A 74 -10.84 8.58 -5.09
N ILE A 75 -9.93 7.79 -4.54
CA ILE A 75 -10.26 6.80 -3.52
C ILE A 75 -10.31 7.48 -2.15
N ASP A 76 -11.45 7.35 -1.46
CA ASP A 76 -11.63 7.87 -0.12
C ASP A 76 -11.25 6.79 0.90
N LEU A 77 -10.29 7.09 1.74
CA LEU A 77 -9.79 6.14 2.75
C LEU A 77 -10.46 6.35 4.12
N ASP A 78 -11.43 7.23 4.20
CA ASP A 78 -12.18 7.51 5.44
C ASP A 78 -11.32 8.06 6.58
N ASP A 79 -10.27 8.75 6.23
CA ASP A 79 -9.39 9.36 7.23
C ASP A 79 -9.89 10.72 7.71
#